data_aa991a7360af0b4e75a6b5b452a42931
#
_entry.id   aa991a7360af0b4e75a6b5b452a42931
#
_cell.length_a   1.000
_cell.length_b   1.000
_cell.length_c   1.000
_cell.angle_alpha   90.00
_cell.angle_beta   90.00
_cell.angle_gamma   90.00
#
_symmetry.space_group_name_H-M   'P 1'
#
loop_
_entity.id
_entity.type
_entity.pdbx_description
1 polymer ?
#
loop_
_entity_poly.entity_id
_entity_poly.type
_entity_poly.pdbx_seq_one_letter_code
_entity_poly.pdbx_strand_id
1 'polypeptide(L)'
;MRTEGDFIKINEWLLPLSWLYGLGVRLRNWMFNIGLKKSRSFDIPVISVGNITIGGSGKTPHVEYLINLLHEKFRVAVLSRGYKRKSHGYLLAEKDTTMPEIGDEPFQMKSKYSDIYVAVDKDRCHGIDRLTTDDATKDVDAILLDDAYQHRYVKPGINILLIDYHRLIIYDKLLPAGRMREPKEGTSRADIVIITKCPKDLKPMEFRVLKRALNLYPYQELYFTTLRYNALKALFSDERLSLNALPKNVNIMLLTGIASPEQMMVDLQTVSKRITPLTFGDHHQFTAEDVEQINSTFAAMPKPKVIITTEKDATRLEHLDGLSEETKSNIYALPIRIQFMLGGEEEFNNKIISYVRKNSRNSILVKRKNDHKA
;
A
#
# COMPACT_ATOMS: atom_id res chain seq x y z
N MET A 1 -16.24 2.88 26.20
CA MET A 1 -14.92 2.73 25.56
C MET A 1 -14.97 1.44 24.77
N ARG A 2 -15.06 1.45 23.44
CA ARG A 2 -14.88 0.23 22.64
C ARG A 2 -13.41 -0.10 22.71
N THR A 3 -13.06 -1.24 23.26
CA THR A 3 -11.68 -1.71 23.29
C THR A 3 -11.26 -2.10 21.88
N GLU A 4 -10.06 -1.68 21.46
CA GLU A 4 -9.52 -1.87 20.10
C GLU A 4 -9.49 -3.34 19.64
N GLY A 5 -9.72 -4.31 20.51
CA GLY A 5 -9.83 -5.74 20.22
C GLY A 5 -11.15 -6.19 19.59
N ASP A 6 -12.21 -5.39 19.63
CA ASP A 6 -13.56 -5.78 19.20
C ASP A 6 -13.70 -5.98 17.67
N PHE A 7 -12.69 -5.53 16.88
CA PHE A 7 -12.68 -5.65 15.41
C PHE A 7 -11.96 -6.90 14.90
N ILE A 8 -11.24 -7.63 15.76
CA ILE A 8 -10.45 -8.79 15.36
C ILE A 8 -11.25 -10.05 15.66
N LYS A 9 -11.92 -10.59 14.66
CA LYS A 9 -12.56 -11.91 14.76
C LYS A 9 -11.49 -12.99 14.68
N ILE A 10 -11.27 -13.71 15.77
CA ILE A 10 -10.39 -14.88 15.86
C ILE A 10 -11.29 -16.12 15.81
N ASN A 11 -10.94 -17.05 14.92
CA ASN A 11 -11.59 -18.37 14.87
C ASN A 11 -10.82 -19.32 15.78
N GLU A 12 -11.28 -19.49 17.01
CA GLU A 12 -10.60 -20.30 18.03
C GLU A 12 -10.46 -21.77 17.63
N TRP A 13 -11.41 -22.33 16.87
CA TRP A 13 -11.36 -23.69 16.37
C TRP A 13 -10.16 -23.96 15.44
N LEU A 14 -9.64 -22.93 14.82
CA LEU A 14 -8.48 -23.01 13.94
C LEU A 14 -7.14 -22.78 14.64
N LEU A 15 -7.13 -22.55 15.96
CA LEU A 15 -5.90 -22.34 16.73
C LEU A 15 -4.86 -23.48 16.58
N PRO A 16 -5.24 -24.77 16.61
CA PRO A 16 -4.27 -25.85 16.41
C PRO A 16 -3.58 -25.77 15.05
N LEU A 17 -4.32 -25.44 13.98
CA LEU A 17 -3.75 -25.24 12.65
C LEU A 17 -2.83 -24.01 12.60
N SER A 18 -3.18 -22.96 13.33
CA SER A 18 -2.33 -21.78 13.46
C SER A 18 -1.01 -22.07 14.17
N TRP A 19 -0.99 -22.98 15.12
CA TRP A 19 0.25 -23.43 15.76
C TRP A 19 1.17 -24.16 14.77
N LEU A 20 0.61 -25.09 13.97
CA LEU A 20 1.36 -25.79 12.92
C LEU A 20 1.89 -24.81 11.89
N TYR A 21 1.06 -23.89 11.41
CA TYR A 21 1.48 -22.82 10.51
C TYR A 21 2.60 -21.97 11.14
N GLY A 22 2.42 -21.58 12.40
CA GLY A 22 3.39 -20.80 13.16
C GLY A 22 4.74 -21.52 13.34
N LEU A 23 4.72 -22.83 13.56
CA LEU A 23 5.93 -23.64 13.64
C LEU A 23 6.69 -23.61 12.31
N GLY A 24 6.01 -23.80 11.18
CA GLY A 24 6.60 -23.72 9.85
C GLY A 24 7.22 -22.35 9.56
N VAL A 25 6.50 -21.27 9.91
CA VAL A 25 7.02 -19.90 9.73
C VAL A 25 8.22 -19.64 10.65
N ARG A 26 8.18 -20.06 11.92
CA ARG A 26 9.32 -19.92 12.85
C ARG A 26 10.53 -20.69 12.36
N LEU A 27 10.36 -21.93 11.91
CA LEU A 27 11.44 -22.74 11.35
C LEU A 27 12.07 -22.06 10.12
N ARG A 28 11.25 -21.58 9.19
CA ARG A 28 11.72 -20.81 8.03
C ARG A 28 12.51 -19.57 8.46
N ASN A 29 11.99 -18.79 9.40
CA ASN A 29 12.64 -17.60 9.91
C ASN A 29 13.94 -17.92 10.65
N TRP A 30 13.97 -18.98 11.42
CA TRP A 30 15.17 -19.48 12.08
C TRP A 30 16.27 -19.86 11.07
N MET A 31 15.93 -20.56 9.98
CA MET A 31 16.90 -20.89 8.91
C MET A 31 17.55 -19.63 8.30
N PHE A 32 16.82 -18.52 8.18
CA PHE A 32 17.42 -17.25 7.76
C PHE A 32 18.31 -16.64 8.85
N ASN A 33 17.91 -16.74 10.11
CA ASN A 33 18.65 -16.14 11.22
C ASN A 33 20.01 -16.82 11.44
N ILE A 34 20.10 -18.13 11.25
CA ILE A 34 21.37 -18.88 11.34
C ILE A 34 22.18 -18.90 10.04
N GLY A 35 21.68 -18.23 8.98
CA GLY A 35 22.38 -18.13 7.69
C GLY A 35 22.26 -19.36 6.78
N LEU A 36 21.45 -20.37 7.14
CA LEU A 36 21.18 -21.53 6.27
C LEU A 36 20.45 -21.11 4.99
N LYS A 37 19.53 -20.14 5.09
CA LYS A 37 18.99 -19.41 3.94
C LYS A 37 19.65 -18.04 3.90
N LYS A 38 20.27 -17.72 2.77
CA LYS A 38 21.04 -16.47 2.61
C LYS A 38 20.12 -15.32 2.24
N SER A 39 20.31 -14.16 2.88
CA SER A 39 19.76 -12.87 2.46
C SER A 39 20.84 -12.08 1.73
N ARG A 40 20.48 -11.40 0.66
CA ARG A 40 21.39 -10.61 -0.17
C ARG A 40 21.13 -9.11 0.02
N SER A 41 22.20 -8.35 0.27
CA SER A 41 22.22 -6.88 0.19
C SER A 41 22.65 -6.45 -1.22
N PHE A 42 22.29 -5.25 -1.61
CA PHE A 42 22.57 -4.69 -2.94
C PHE A 42 23.32 -3.36 -2.80
N ASP A 43 24.14 -3.02 -3.79
CA ASP A 43 24.89 -1.76 -3.85
C ASP A 43 24.07 -0.56 -4.32
N ILE A 44 22.75 -0.66 -4.19
CA ILE A 44 21.77 0.38 -4.46
C ILE A 44 20.84 0.50 -3.25
N PRO A 45 20.36 1.72 -2.92
CA PRO A 45 19.36 1.88 -1.88
C PRO A 45 18.11 1.06 -2.17
N VAL A 46 17.78 0.14 -1.27
CA VAL A 46 16.56 -0.65 -1.32
C VAL A 46 15.74 -0.34 -0.07
N ILE A 47 14.52 0.13 -0.27
CA ILE A 47 13.55 0.41 0.79
C ILE A 47 12.39 -0.57 0.63
N SER A 48 12.10 -1.35 1.64
CA SER A 48 10.99 -2.30 1.65
C SER A 48 9.81 -1.73 2.43
N VAL A 49 8.63 -1.80 1.85
CA VAL A 49 7.36 -1.49 2.52
C VAL A 49 6.53 -2.77 2.56
N GLY A 50 6.05 -3.12 3.74
CA GLY A 50 5.20 -4.31 3.86
C GLY A 50 4.54 -4.42 5.21
N ASN A 51 3.86 -5.52 5.43
CA ASN A 51 3.15 -5.82 6.66
C ASN A 51 3.30 -7.30 7.04
N ILE A 52 2.87 -7.67 8.24
CA ILE A 52 2.86 -9.06 8.70
C ILE A 52 1.43 -9.63 8.84
N THR A 53 0.41 -8.92 8.35
CA THR A 53 -0.99 -9.34 8.38
C THR A 53 -1.55 -9.46 6.97
N ILE A 54 -2.64 -10.22 6.81
CA ILE A 54 -3.46 -10.20 5.59
C ILE A 54 -4.43 -9.02 5.67
N GLY A 55 -4.65 -8.35 4.54
CA GLY A 55 -5.59 -7.25 4.39
C GLY A 55 -4.93 -5.93 4.06
N GLY A 56 -5.75 -4.91 3.89
CA GLY A 56 -5.34 -3.58 3.45
C GLY A 56 -4.68 -2.74 4.54
N SER A 57 -3.42 -2.97 4.85
CA SER A 57 -2.67 -2.16 5.82
C SER A 57 -2.21 -0.78 5.30
N GLY A 58 -2.64 -0.38 4.11
CA GLY A 58 -2.25 0.89 3.51
C GLY A 58 -0.89 0.87 2.80
N LYS A 59 -0.42 -0.28 2.29
CA LYS A 59 0.86 -0.40 1.58
C LYS A 59 0.95 0.54 0.39
N THR A 60 0.02 0.43 -0.55
CA THR A 60 0.02 1.24 -1.78
C THR A 60 0.10 2.74 -1.50
N PRO A 61 -0.72 3.34 -0.62
CA PRO A 61 -0.58 4.76 -0.26
C PRO A 61 0.77 5.12 0.34
N HIS A 62 1.42 4.22 1.11
CA HIS A 62 2.75 4.51 1.68
C HIS A 62 3.86 4.37 0.63
N VAL A 63 3.76 3.41 -0.29
CA VAL A 63 4.68 3.33 -1.45
C VAL A 63 4.52 4.57 -2.34
N GLU A 64 3.30 5.01 -2.63
CA GLU A 64 3.03 6.24 -3.37
C GLU A 64 3.58 7.50 -2.64
N TYR A 65 3.49 7.53 -1.30
CA TYR A 65 4.11 8.60 -0.52
C TYR A 65 5.64 8.64 -0.73
N LEU A 66 6.30 7.48 -0.69
CA LEU A 66 7.74 7.39 -0.94
C LEU A 66 8.10 7.74 -2.39
N ILE A 67 7.29 7.35 -3.37
CA ILE A 67 7.46 7.78 -4.76
C ILE A 67 7.42 9.30 -4.83
N ASN A 68 6.37 9.96 -4.31
CA ASN A 68 6.22 11.41 -4.31
C ASN A 68 7.38 12.12 -3.59
N LEU A 69 7.94 11.52 -2.54
CA LEU A 69 9.07 12.08 -1.81
C LEU A 69 10.38 12.05 -2.61
N LEU A 70 10.54 11.05 -3.48
CA LEU A 70 11.84 10.73 -4.08
C LEU A 70 11.93 11.05 -5.58
N HIS A 71 10.84 10.87 -6.37
CA HIS A 71 10.92 10.83 -7.83
C HIS A 71 11.39 12.14 -8.49
N GLU A 72 11.16 13.29 -7.87
CA GLU A 72 11.65 14.58 -8.39
C GLU A 72 13.19 14.72 -8.30
N LYS A 73 13.82 13.96 -7.40
CA LYS A 73 15.26 14.10 -7.08
C LYS A 73 16.08 12.88 -7.45
N PHE A 74 15.44 11.73 -7.63
CA PHE A 74 16.09 10.44 -7.85
C PHE A 74 15.32 9.64 -8.89
N ARG A 75 16.03 8.83 -9.67
CA ARG A 75 15.43 7.81 -10.53
C ARG A 75 14.94 6.64 -9.67
N VAL A 76 13.64 6.55 -9.46
CA VAL A 76 13.01 5.56 -8.59
C VAL A 76 12.48 4.40 -9.38
N ALA A 77 12.73 3.19 -8.92
CA ALA A 77 12.04 1.99 -9.39
C ALA A 77 11.15 1.41 -8.27
N VAL A 78 9.97 0.94 -8.64
CA VAL A 78 9.11 0.13 -7.79
C VAL A 78 9.17 -1.32 -8.28
N LEU A 79 9.47 -2.23 -7.37
CA LEU A 79 9.47 -3.67 -7.65
C LEU A 79 8.42 -4.37 -6.79
N SER A 80 7.36 -4.84 -7.44
CA SER A 80 6.27 -5.58 -6.81
C SER A 80 6.26 -7.06 -7.21
N ARG A 81 5.43 -7.86 -6.55
CA ARG A 81 5.19 -9.26 -6.92
C ARG A 81 4.31 -9.38 -8.16
N GLY A 82 3.46 -8.40 -8.42
CA GLY A 82 2.40 -8.51 -9.39
C GLY A 82 1.36 -9.55 -8.93
N TYR A 83 0.66 -9.25 -7.84
CA TYR A 83 -0.39 -10.16 -7.33
C TYR A 83 -1.49 -10.36 -8.37
N LYS A 84 -1.91 -11.62 -8.60
CA LYS A 84 -2.90 -12.04 -9.63
C LYS A 84 -2.55 -11.70 -11.09
N ARG A 85 -1.32 -11.30 -11.40
CA ARG A 85 -0.89 -11.07 -12.79
C ARG A 85 -0.88 -12.37 -13.60
N LYS A 86 -1.08 -12.25 -14.92
CA LYS A 86 -1.02 -13.38 -15.85
C LYS A 86 0.39 -13.64 -16.38
N SER A 87 1.27 -12.63 -16.38
CA SER A 87 2.65 -12.76 -16.82
C SER A 87 3.52 -13.54 -15.83
N HIS A 88 4.66 -14.06 -16.29
CA HIS A 88 5.62 -14.82 -15.49
C HIS A 88 7.02 -14.19 -15.59
N GLY A 89 7.87 -14.46 -14.60
CA GLY A 89 9.23 -13.94 -14.54
C GLY A 89 9.29 -12.42 -14.31
N TYR A 90 10.39 -11.82 -14.70
CA TYR A 90 10.59 -10.38 -14.65
C TYR A 90 9.84 -9.70 -15.81
N LEU A 91 9.14 -8.61 -15.50
CA LEU A 91 8.53 -7.73 -16.50
C LEU A 91 8.70 -6.28 -16.05
N LEU A 92 9.33 -5.47 -16.90
CA LEU A 92 9.34 -4.01 -16.75
C LEU A 92 8.11 -3.44 -17.44
N ALA A 93 7.35 -2.60 -16.72
CA ALA A 93 6.16 -1.97 -17.26
C ALA A 93 6.53 -0.87 -18.26
N GLU A 94 6.08 -1.02 -19.46
CA GLU A 94 6.15 -0.04 -20.54
C GLU A 94 4.86 0.78 -20.64
N LYS A 95 4.76 1.64 -21.65
CA LYS A 95 3.62 2.54 -21.80
C LYS A 95 2.31 1.81 -22.15
N ASP A 96 2.43 0.71 -22.88
CA ASP A 96 1.33 -0.13 -23.37
C ASP A 96 1.08 -1.37 -22.49
N THR A 97 1.85 -1.54 -21.43
CA THR A 97 1.66 -2.65 -20.49
C THR A 97 0.30 -2.59 -19.83
N THR A 98 -0.41 -3.71 -19.85
CA THR A 98 -1.77 -3.83 -19.36
C THR A 98 -1.84 -4.28 -17.89
N MET A 99 -2.96 -3.97 -17.21
CA MET A 99 -3.20 -4.41 -15.83
C MET A 99 -3.11 -5.94 -15.64
N PRO A 100 -3.66 -6.81 -16.53
CA PRO A 100 -3.49 -8.25 -16.39
C PRO A 100 -2.04 -8.74 -16.46
N GLU A 101 -1.14 -8.00 -17.07
CA GLU A 101 0.27 -8.38 -17.20
C GLU A 101 1.07 -8.10 -15.93
N ILE A 102 0.79 -7.02 -15.22
CA ILE A 102 1.58 -6.61 -14.05
C ILE A 102 0.80 -6.63 -12.73
N GLY A 103 -0.53 -6.70 -12.78
CA GLY A 103 -1.42 -6.63 -11.62
C GLY A 103 -1.86 -5.21 -11.28
N ASP A 104 -2.93 -5.11 -10.48
CA ASP A 104 -3.63 -3.85 -10.18
C ASP A 104 -2.74 -2.76 -9.58
N GLU A 105 -2.01 -3.09 -8.50
CA GLU A 105 -1.22 -2.11 -7.74
C GLU A 105 -0.04 -1.55 -8.55
N PRO A 106 0.79 -2.38 -9.22
CA PRO A 106 1.83 -1.88 -10.12
C PRO A 106 1.27 -1.08 -11.28
N PHE A 107 0.13 -1.50 -11.85
CA PHE A 107 -0.53 -0.78 -12.93
C PHE A 107 -0.99 0.61 -12.48
N GLN A 108 -1.64 0.72 -11.31
CA GLN A 108 -2.03 2.01 -10.70
C GLN A 108 -0.82 2.93 -10.54
N MET A 109 0.30 2.42 -10.01
CA MET A 109 1.53 3.20 -9.84
C MET A 109 2.09 3.67 -11.18
N LYS A 110 2.13 2.81 -12.20
CA LYS A 110 2.62 3.15 -13.54
C LYS A 110 1.75 4.20 -14.22
N SER A 111 0.44 4.08 -14.11
CA SER A 111 -0.52 5.05 -14.68
C SER A 111 -0.44 6.42 -14.01
N LYS A 112 -0.17 6.44 -12.70
CA LYS A 112 -0.10 7.67 -11.89
C LYS A 112 1.24 8.40 -12.02
N TYR A 113 2.33 7.66 -12.21
CA TYR A 113 3.71 8.17 -12.24
C TYR A 113 4.40 7.71 -13.52
N SER A 114 4.49 8.60 -14.51
CA SER A 114 5.09 8.29 -15.82
C SER A 114 6.63 8.27 -15.81
N ASP A 115 7.25 8.90 -14.82
CA ASP A 115 8.68 9.15 -14.70
C ASP A 115 9.42 8.16 -13.79
N ILE A 116 8.73 7.13 -13.28
CA ILE A 116 9.33 6.04 -12.52
C ILE A 116 9.39 4.75 -13.31
N TYR A 117 10.30 3.87 -12.92
CA TYR A 117 10.31 2.48 -13.37
C TYR A 117 9.38 1.65 -12.50
N VAL A 118 8.52 0.85 -13.11
CA VAL A 118 7.69 -0.12 -12.39
C VAL A 118 7.98 -1.49 -12.95
N ALA A 119 8.43 -2.40 -12.12
CA ALA A 119 8.73 -3.77 -12.50
C ALA A 119 8.03 -4.78 -11.59
N VAL A 120 7.78 -5.95 -12.11
CA VAL A 120 7.20 -7.05 -11.36
C VAL A 120 8.04 -8.31 -11.50
N ASP A 121 8.33 -8.94 -10.37
CA ASP A 121 8.98 -10.24 -10.32
C ASP A 121 8.61 -10.96 -9.03
N LYS A 122 8.41 -12.26 -9.07
CA LYS A 122 8.22 -13.10 -7.88
C LYS A 122 9.53 -13.22 -7.08
N ASP A 123 10.66 -13.31 -7.78
CA ASP A 123 12.00 -13.26 -7.17
C ASP A 123 12.52 -11.81 -7.18
N ARG A 124 12.45 -11.15 -6.01
CA ARG A 124 12.92 -9.78 -5.85
C ARG A 124 14.43 -9.63 -6.03
N CYS A 125 15.22 -10.67 -5.74
CA CYS A 125 16.66 -10.61 -5.98
C CYS A 125 16.95 -10.50 -7.48
N HIS A 126 16.32 -11.37 -8.27
CA HIS A 126 16.41 -11.32 -9.73
C HIS A 126 15.87 -10.00 -10.29
N GLY A 127 14.71 -9.53 -9.79
CA GLY A 127 14.14 -8.25 -10.22
C GLY A 127 15.04 -7.05 -9.93
N ILE A 128 15.75 -7.02 -8.77
CA ILE A 128 16.72 -5.97 -8.45
C ILE A 128 17.93 -6.05 -9.40
N ASP A 129 18.43 -7.27 -9.66
CA ASP A 129 19.55 -7.46 -10.58
C ASP A 129 19.20 -6.92 -11.96
N ARG A 130 18.02 -7.28 -12.50
CA ARG A 130 17.54 -6.77 -13.79
C ARG A 130 17.44 -5.25 -13.80
N LEU A 131 16.77 -4.64 -12.82
CA LEU A 131 16.63 -3.19 -12.71
C LEU A 131 17.97 -2.45 -12.66
N THR A 132 19.01 -3.10 -12.16
CA THR A 132 20.32 -2.47 -12.00
C THR A 132 21.30 -2.75 -13.15
N THR A 133 21.01 -3.72 -14.02
CA THR A 133 21.90 -4.14 -15.12
C THR A 133 21.32 -3.87 -16.50
N ASP A 134 20.00 -3.85 -16.65
CA ASP A 134 19.36 -3.62 -17.95
C ASP A 134 19.60 -2.17 -18.41
N ASP A 135 19.94 -2.00 -19.69
CA ASP A 135 20.25 -0.68 -20.27
C ASP A 135 19.12 0.35 -20.11
N ALA A 136 17.88 -0.10 -20.13
CA ALA A 136 16.69 0.75 -19.96
C ALA A 136 16.52 1.32 -18.53
N THR A 137 17.14 0.70 -17.53
CA THR A 137 16.90 1.03 -16.10
C THR A 137 18.19 1.18 -15.29
N LYS A 138 19.37 1.05 -15.90
CA LYS A 138 20.67 1.11 -15.22
C LYS A 138 20.96 2.43 -14.50
N ASP A 139 20.22 3.49 -14.82
CA ASP A 139 20.30 4.81 -14.17
C ASP A 139 19.48 4.92 -12.87
N VAL A 140 18.84 3.83 -12.45
CA VAL A 140 18.05 3.80 -11.21
C VAL A 140 18.91 4.15 -9.98
N ASP A 141 18.41 5.05 -9.13
CA ASP A 141 19.07 5.51 -7.91
C ASP A 141 18.56 4.82 -6.64
N ALA A 142 17.29 4.41 -6.64
CA ALA A 142 16.65 3.75 -5.50
C ALA A 142 15.54 2.80 -5.92
N ILE A 143 15.41 1.70 -5.19
CA ILE A 143 14.37 0.68 -5.43
C ILE A 143 13.44 0.60 -4.23
N LEU A 144 12.13 0.76 -4.47
CA LEU A 144 11.07 0.55 -3.51
C LEU A 144 10.49 -0.86 -3.72
N LEU A 145 10.55 -1.68 -2.69
CA LEU A 145 9.94 -3.02 -2.71
C LEU A 145 8.53 -2.95 -2.11
N ASP A 146 7.53 -3.25 -2.93
CA ASP A 146 6.15 -3.33 -2.49
C ASP A 146 5.80 -4.75 -2.02
N ASP A 147 5.11 -4.83 -0.85
CA ASP A 147 4.71 -6.06 -0.15
C ASP A 147 5.83 -7.12 -0.06
N ALA A 148 7.03 -6.69 0.36
CA ALA A 148 8.20 -7.55 0.38
C ALA A 148 8.67 -7.96 1.79
N TYR A 149 7.95 -7.63 2.87
CA TYR A 149 8.37 -7.91 4.25
C TYR A 149 8.65 -9.39 4.52
N GLN A 150 7.90 -10.30 3.88
CA GLN A 150 8.12 -11.75 3.96
C GLN A 150 9.22 -12.25 3.02
N HIS A 151 9.69 -11.43 2.06
CA HIS A 151 10.70 -11.85 1.08
C HIS A 151 12.12 -11.69 1.63
N ARG A 152 12.49 -12.50 2.63
CA ARG A 152 13.75 -12.42 3.37
C ARG A 152 15.02 -12.71 2.56
N TYR A 153 14.91 -13.11 1.30
CA TYR A 153 16.07 -13.26 0.41
C TYR A 153 16.72 -11.90 0.06
N VAL A 154 15.96 -10.82 0.06
CA VAL A 154 16.48 -9.45 0.00
C VAL A 154 16.63 -8.92 1.42
N LYS A 155 17.81 -8.33 1.72
CA LYS A 155 18.07 -7.52 2.91
C LYS A 155 18.01 -6.05 2.50
N PRO A 156 16.87 -5.35 2.69
CA PRO A 156 16.78 -3.93 2.38
C PRO A 156 17.65 -3.10 3.33
N GLY A 157 18.00 -1.91 2.93
CA GLY A 157 18.71 -0.99 3.81
C GLY A 157 17.79 -0.22 4.74
N ILE A 158 16.51 -0.04 4.34
CA ILE A 158 15.43 0.41 5.24
C ILE A 158 14.24 -0.53 5.04
N ASN A 159 13.76 -1.10 6.14
CA ASN A 159 12.60 -1.99 6.15
C ASN A 159 11.45 -1.35 6.94
N ILE A 160 10.39 -0.98 6.25
CA ILE A 160 9.21 -0.30 6.82
C ILE A 160 8.10 -1.32 7.04
N LEU A 161 7.70 -1.46 8.31
CA LEU A 161 6.58 -2.30 8.72
C LEU A 161 5.33 -1.46 8.97
N LEU A 162 4.27 -1.76 8.24
CA LEU A 162 2.96 -1.15 8.41
C LEU A 162 2.07 -1.99 9.33
N ILE A 163 1.45 -1.35 10.31
CA ILE A 163 0.49 -1.94 11.25
C ILE A 163 -0.80 -1.13 11.17
N ASP A 164 -1.90 -1.77 10.82
CA ASP A 164 -3.22 -1.11 10.81
C ASP A 164 -3.68 -0.82 12.24
N TYR A 165 -4.05 0.43 12.54
CA TYR A 165 -4.57 0.86 13.83
C TYR A 165 -5.77 0.03 14.30
N HIS A 166 -6.69 -0.26 13.37
CA HIS A 166 -7.90 -1.05 13.67
C HIS A 166 -7.61 -2.55 13.83
N ARG A 167 -6.35 -2.97 13.60
CA ARG A 167 -5.94 -4.36 13.65
C ARG A 167 -4.52 -4.50 14.16
N LEU A 168 -4.31 -4.10 15.40
CA LEU A 168 -3.02 -4.19 16.03
C LEU A 168 -2.57 -5.65 16.16
N ILE A 169 -1.33 -5.91 15.78
CA ILE A 169 -0.70 -7.25 15.81
C ILE A 169 -0.64 -7.87 17.21
N ILE A 170 -0.77 -7.04 18.26
CA ILE A 170 -0.76 -7.48 19.66
C ILE A 170 -2.03 -8.25 20.05
N TYR A 171 -3.13 -8.03 19.33
CA TYR A 171 -4.43 -8.68 19.57
C TYR A 171 -4.77 -9.76 18.54
N ASP A 172 -3.98 -9.87 17.45
CA ASP A 172 -4.25 -10.80 16.36
C ASP A 172 -3.50 -12.15 16.55
N LYS A 173 -3.93 -13.15 15.82
CA LYS A 173 -3.35 -14.50 15.80
C LYS A 173 -2.84 -14.85 14.41
N LEU A 174 -1.99 -15.87 14.37
CA LEU A 174 -1.49 -16.41 13.09
C LEU A 174 -2.62 -17.03 12.26
N LEU A 175 -2.42 -17.04 10.94
CA LEU A 175 -3.27 -17.80 10.04
C LEU A 175 -3.33 -19.28 10.45
N PRO A 176 -4.48 -19.96 10.26
CA PRO A 176 -5.75 -19.44 9.74
C PRO A 176 -6.71 -18.91 10.83
N ALA A 177 -6.39 -18.98 12.13
CA ALA A 177 -7.26 -18.53 13.21
C ALA A 177 -7.41 -16.99 13.25
N GLY A 178 -6.32 -16.27 12.98
CA GLY A 178 -6.27 -14.82 12.81
C GLY A 178 -5.81 -14.45 11.40
N ARG A 179 -5.20 -13.26 11.27
CA ARG A 179 -4.74 -12.75 9.98
C ARG A 179 -3.23 -12.51 9.91
N MET A 180 -2.48 -12.87 10.94
CA MET A 180 -1.03 -12.69 10.91
C MET A 180 -0.37 -13.74 10.00
N ARG A 181 0.44 -13.25 9.04
CA ARG A 181 1.29 -14.07 8.16
C ARG A 181 2.56 -14.55 8.86
N GLU A 182 3.00 -13.80 9.88
CA GLU A 182 4.20 -14.07 10.66
C GLU A 182 3.97 -13.78 12.15
N PRO A 183 4.72 -14.47 13.05
CA PRO A 183 4.70 -14.15 14.46
C PRO A 183 5.20 -12.73 14.75
N LYS A 184 4.83 -12.18 15.92
CA LYS A 184 5.24 -10.82 16.35
C LYS A 184 6.76 -10.62 16.35
N GLU A 185 7.52 -11.64 16.61
CA GLU A 185 9.00 -11.62 16.60
C GLU A 185 9.53 -11.14 15.24
N GLY A 186 8.73 -11.32 14.17
CA GLY A 186 9.03 -10.80 12.84
C GLY A 186 9.16 -9.27 12.78
N THR A 187 8.59 -8.54 13.74
CA THR A 187 8.72 -7.08 13.82
C THR A 187 10.15 -6.61 14.03
N SER A 188 11.00 -7.46 14.64
CA SER A 188 12.42 -7.15 14.87
C SER A 188 13.22 -6.83 13.60
N ARG A 189 12.72 -7.17 12.41
CA ARG A 189 13.39 -6.85 11.16
C ARG A 189 13.10 -5.45 10.63
N ALA A 190 12.13 -4.74 11.21
CA ALA A 190 11.78 -3.39 10.80
C ALA A 190 12.78 -2.38 11.38
N ASP A 191 13.20 -1.45 10.57
CA ASP A 191 13.90 -0.23 11.01
C ASP A 191 12.90 0.85 11.40
N ILE A 192 11.78 0.90 10.65
CA ILE A 192 10.69 1.84 10.85
C ILE A 192 9.39 1.07 10.98
N VAL A 193 8.61 1.39 12.01
CA VAL A 193 7.25 0.90 12.21
C VAL A 193 6.28 2.07 12.04
N ILE A 194 5.25 1.90 11.22
CA ILE A 194 4.21 2.91 11.02
C ILE A 194 2.87 2.31 11.40
N ILE A 195 2.21 2.92 12.40
CA ILE A 195 0.80 2.63 12.68
C ILE A 195 -0.03 3.45 11.69
N THR A 196 -0.76 2.77 10.82
CA THR A 196 -1.51 3.35 9.72
C THR A 196 -2.99 3.51 10.05
N LYS A 197 -3.68 4.37 9.30
CA LYS A 197 -5.14 4.60 9.42
C LYS A 197 -5.55 5.03 10.84
N CYS A 198 -4.69 5.76 11.54
CA CYS A 198 -5.04 6.32 12.83
C CYS A 198 -6.20 7.30 12.71
N PRO A 199 -7.14 7.31 13.67
CA PRO A 199 -8.14 8.38 13.78
C PRO A 199 -7.48 9.75 13.88
N LYS A 200 -8.09 10.77 13.27
CA LYS A 200 -7.54 12.14 13.27
C LYS A 200 -7.55 12.79 14.65
N ASP A 201 -8.44 12.35 15.52
CA ASP A 201 -8.68 12.84 16.87
C ASP A 201 -7.99 12.01 17.96
N LEU A 202 -7.03 11.15 17.58
CA LEU A 202 -6.27 10.30 18.50
C LEU A 202 -5.57 11.14 19.55
N LYS A 203 -5.80 10.82 20.83
CA LYS A 203 -5.30 11.62 21.98
C LYS A 203 -3.85 11.29 22.30
N PRO A 204 -3.07 12.24 22.88
CA PRO A 204 -1.68 12.00 23.25
C PRO A 204 -1.45 10.78 24.16
N MET A 205 -2.40 10.45 25.02
CA MET A 205 -2.33 9.27 25.89
C MET A 205 -2.39 7.97 25.06
N GLU A 206 -3.21 7.91 24.02
CA GLU A 206 -3.38 6.72 23.18
C GLU A 206 -2.10 6.40 22.40
N PHE A 207 -1.38 7.43 21.90
CA PHE A 207 -0.06 7.23 21.30
C PHE A 207 0.94 6.57 22.26
N ARG A 208 0.94 6.98 23.54
CA ARG A 208 1.81 6.38 24.56
C ARG A 208 1.43 4.93 24.84
N VAL A 209 0.13 4.64 24.92
CA VAL A 209 -0.39 3.28 25.12
C VAL A 209 0.04 2.38 23.96
N LEU A 210 -0.14 2.83 22.70
CA LEU A 210 0.25 2.09 21.52
C LEU A 210 1.76 1.83 21.47
N LYS A 211 2.58 2.86 21.72
CA LYS A 211 4.04 2.72 21.80
C LYS A 211 4.46 1.68 22.82
N ARG A 212 3.87 1.72 24.02
CA ARG A 212 4.17 0.76 25.10
C ARG A 212 3.70 -0.65 24.76
N ALA A 213 2.50 -0.78 24.16
CA ALA A 213 1.91 -2.07 23.83
C ALA A 213 2.67 -2.81 22.72
N LEU A 214 3.22 -2.08 21.75
CA LEU A 214 4.03 -2.67 20.69
C LEU A 214 5.40 -3.15 21.19
N ASN A 215 5.92 -2.53 22.25
CA ASN A 215 7.21 -2.89 22.87
C ASN A 215 8.34 -3.05 21.83
N LEU A 216 8.55 -1.98 21.04
CA LEU A 216 9.52 -1.97 19.97
C LEU A 216 10.97 -1.96 20.49
N TYR A 217 11.90 -2.44 19.67
CA TYR A 217 13.33 -2.39 19.99
C TYR A 217 13.87 -0.95 19.93
N PRO A 218 14.94 -0.60 20.68
CA PRO A 218 15.49 0.76 20.75
C PRO A 218 15.95 1.33 19.40
N TYR A 219 16.31 0.47 18.44
CA TYR A 219 16.75 0.90 17.09
C TYR A 219 15.58 1.18 16.14
N GLN A 220 14.35 0.84 16.53
CA GLN A 220 13.16 1.01 15.69
C GLN A 220 12.53 2.36 15.93
N GLU A 221 12.22 3.05 14.85
CA GLU A 221 11.45 4.29 14.90
C GLU A 221 9.97 4.02 14.71
N LEU A 222 9.13 4.74 15.46
CA LEU A 222 7.68 4.59 15.42
C LEU A 222 7.04 5.88 14.91
N TYR A 223 6.30 5.76 13.82
CA TYR A 223 5.47 6.83 13.26
C TYR A 223 4.00 6.44 13.26
N PHE A 224 3.15 7.46 13.16
CA PHE A 224 1.71 7.32 13.07
C PHE A 224 1.22 8.07 11.84
N THR A 225 0.33 7.45 11.08
CA THR A 225 -0.24 8.06 9.89
C THR A 225 -1.75 7.94 9.87
N THR A 226 -2.40 8.97 9.36
CA THR A 226 -3.83 8.99 9.05
C THR A 226 -4.05 9.15 7.56
N LEU A 227 -5.28 8.88 7.11
CA LEU A 227 -5.66 9.09 5.73
C LEU A 227 -6.26 10.48 5.54
N ARG A 228 -5.83 11.17 4.49
CA ARG A 228 -6.48 12.37 3.96
C ARG A 228 -7.02 12.09 2.58
N TYR A 229 -8.16 12.66 2.30
CA TYR A 229 -8.75 12.64 0.96
C TYR A 229 -8.40 13.92 0.21
N ASN A 230 -8.02 13.77 -1.05
CA ASN A 230 -7.86 14.89 -1.97
C ASN A 230 -9.20 15.24 -2.63
N ALA A 231 -9.16 16.19 -3.57
CA ALA A 231 -10.29 16.46 -4.43
C ALA A 231 -10.69 15.21 -5.23
N LEU A 232 -11.97 14.98 -5.36
CA LEU A 232 -12.54 13.97 -6.26
C LEU A 232 -12.02 14.22 -7.68
N LYS A 233 -11.63 13.15 -8.37
CA LYS A 233 -11.19 13.19 -9.77
C LYS A 233 -12.24 12.45 -10.60
N ALA A 234 -12.86 13.11 -11.57
CA ALA A 234 -13.77 12.46 -12.50
C ALA A 234 -13.01 11.37 -13.29
N LEU A 235 -13.68 10.23 -13.56
CA LEU A 235 -13.05 9.12 -14.27
C LEU A 235 -12.94 9.40 -15.77
N PHE A 236 -13.93 10.06 -16.34
CA PHE A 236 -14.04 10.23 -17.79
C PHE A 236 -13.86 11.69 -18.24
N SER A 237 -13.36 12.57 -17.36
CA SER A 237 -12.99 13.96 -17.68
C SER A 237 -11.89 14.46 -16.77
N ASP A 238 -11.33 15.64 -17.05
CA ASP A 238 -10.30 16.27 -16.21
C ASP A 238 -10.87 17.04 -15.01
N GLU A 239 -12.18 16.92 -14.76
CA GLU A 239 -12.85 17.62 -13.69
C GLU A 239 -12.35 17.16 -12.32
N ARG A 240 -12.14 18.13 -11.42
CA ARG A 240 -11.82 17.90 -10.02
C ARG A 240 -12.81 18.63 -9.12
N LEU A 241 -13.37 17.93 -8.17
CA LEU A 241 -14.39 18.46 -7.28
C LEU A 241 -13.96 18.25 -5.82
N SER A 242 -13.95 19.32 -5.03
CA SER A 242 -13.71 19.18 -3.59
C SER A 242 -14.86 18.43 -2.92
N LEU A 243 -14.58 17.53 -1.99
CA LEU A 243 -15.62 16.89 -1.17
C LEU A 243 -16.52 17.90 -0.47
N ASN A 244 -15.94 19.03 -0.03
CA ASN A 244 -16.70 20.10 0.64
C ASN A 244 -17.57 20.92 -0.32
N ALA A 245 -17.35 20.82 -1.63
CA ALA A 245 -18.18 21.48 -2.64
C ALA A 245 -19.41 20.66 -3.02
N LEU A 246 -19.51 19.42 -2.58
CA LEU A 246 -20.70 18.60 -2.78
C LEU A 246 -21.90 19.21 -2.03
N PRO A 247 -23.11 19.20 -2.63
CA PRO A 247 -24.30 19.63 -1.93
C PRO A 247 -24.54 18.85 -0.64
N LYS A 248 -24.95 19.51 0.45
CA LYS A 248 -25.19 18.85 1.75
C LYS A 248 -26.24 17.73 1.71
N ASN A 249 -27.12 17.76 0.71
CA ASN A 249 -28.17 16.77 0.49
C ASN A 249 -27.83 15.77 -0.62
N VAL A 250 -26.58 15.70 -1.07
CA VAL A 250 -26.16 14.79 -2.14
C VAL A 250 -26.35 13.32 -1.73
N ASN A 251 -26.86 12.52 -2.65
CA ASN A 251 -26.92 11.07 -2.50
C ASN A 251 -25.62 10.47 -3.06
N ILE A 252 -24.86 9.80 -2.23
CA ILE A 252 -23.59 9.20 -2.59
C ILE A 252 -23.79 7.71 -2.82
N MET A 253 -23.48 7.19 -4.00
CA MET A 253 -23.25 5.78 -4.20
C MET A 253 -21.77 5.50 -3.95
N LEU A 254 -21.47 4.72 -2.90
CA LEU A 254 -20.10 4.31 -2.61
C LEU A 254 -19.83 2.98 -3.29
N LEU A 255 -19.14 3.03 -4.43
CA LEU A 255 -18.78 1.87 -5.25
C LEU A 255 -17.36 1.42 -4.89
N THR A 256 -17.20 0.25 -4.28
CA THR A 256 -15.89 -0.25 -3.84
C THR A 256 -15.71 -1.74 -4.01
N GLY A 257 -14.51 -2.14 -4.46
CA GLY A 257 -14.00 -3.51 -4.48
C GLY A 257 -12.68 -3.63 -3.69
N ILE A 258 -12.65 -3.10 -2.47
CA ILE A 258 -11.50 -3.15 -1.56
C ILE A 258 -11.80 -3.94 -0.28
N ALA A 259 -10.75 -4.44 0.36
CA ALA A 259 -10.86 -5.31 1.54
C ALA A 259 -11.49 -4.66 2.79
N SER A 260 -11.48 -3.33 2.90
CA SER A 260 -11.95 -2.59 4.10
C SER A 260 -12.50 -1.22 3.71
N PRO A 261 -13.75 -1.14 3.23
CA PRO A 261 -14.42 0.12 2.84
C PRO A 261 -14.98 0.90 4.03
N GLU A 262 -15.02 0.31 5.24
CA GLU A 262 -15.73 0.86 6.42
C GLU A 262 -15.22 2.24 6.80
N GLN A 263 -13.90 2.44 6.80
CA GLN A 263 -13.32 3.75 7.14
C GLN A 263 -13.74 4.83 6.13
N MET A 264 -13.72 4.50 4.84
CA MET A 264 -14.14 5.43 3.78
C MET A 264 -15.63 5.79 3.92
N MET A 265 -16.46 4.81 4.28
CA MET A 265 -17.88 5.04 4.56
C MET A 265 -18.08 5.99 5.73
N VAL A 266 -17.39 5.76 6.86
CA VAL A 266 -17.44 6.63 8.04
C VAL A 266 -16.99 8.05 7.70
N ASP A 267 -15.91 8.19 6.96
CA ASP A 267 -15.39 9.51 6.57
C ASP A 267 -16.36 10.24 5.62
N LEU A 268 -16.96 9.54 4.65
CA LEU A 268 -17.96 10.13 3.76
C LEU A 268 -19.27 10.49 4.47
N GLN A 269 -19.62 9.86 5.60
CA GLN A 269 -20.77 10.25 6.42
C GLN A 269 -20.64 11.66 7.02
N THR A 270 -19.43 12.20 7.07
CA THR A 270 -19.21 13.60 7.43
C THR A 270 -19.64 14.59 6.33
N VAL A 271 -19.69 14.11 5.07
CA VAL A 271 -20.09 14.89 3.89
C VAL A 271 -21.58 14.73 3.62
N SER A 272 -22.08 13.51 3.62
CA SER A 272 -23.51 13.21 3.46
C SER A 272 -23.92 12.00 4.30
N LYS A 273 -25.12 12.08 4.89
CA LYS A 273 -25.74 10.94 5.58
C LYS A 273 -26.46 9.97 4.63
N ARG A 274 -26.58 10.34 3.35
CA ARG A 274 -27.29 9.57 2.32
C ARG A 274 -26.30 8.80 1.47
N ILE A 275 -25.78 7.69 2.01
CA ILE A 275 -24.81 6.83 1.34
C ILE A 275 -25.45 5.48 1.04
N THR A 276 -25.43 5.11 -0.23
CA THR A 276 -25.84 3.77 -0.72
C THR A 276 -24.56 3.00 -1.04
N PRO A 277 -24.16 2.01 -0.23
CA PRO A 277 -22.99 1.20 -0.52
C PRO A 277 -23.30 0.19 -1.63
N LEU A 278 -22.42 0.10 -2.62
CA LEU A 278 -22.35 -0.98 -3.60
C LEU A 278 -20.95 -1.59 -3.50
N THR A 279 -20.84 -2.69 -2.75
CA THR A 279 -19.55 -3.29 -2.39
C THR A 279 -19.34 -4.61 -3.07
N PHE A 280 -18.16 -4.77 -3.67
CA PHE A 280 -17.68 -5.99 -4.31
C PHE A 280 -16.52 -6.59 -3.52
N GLY A 281 -16.16 -7.82 -3.83
CA GLY A 281 -14.99 -8.46 -3.21
C GLY A 281 -13.67 -7.77 -3.54
N ASP A 282 -12.64 -7.94 -2.69
CA ASP A 282 -11.32 -7.39 -2.99
C ASP A 282 -10.73 -7.98 -4.27
N HIS A 283 -10.19 -7.13 -5.13
CA HIS A 283 -9.73 -7.45 -6.47
C HIS A 283 -10.85 -8.00 -7.40
N HIS A 284 -12.08 -7.55 -7.21
CA HIS A 284 -13.19 -7.93 -8.08
C HIS A 284 -12.95 -7.45 -9.52
N GLN A 285 -13.20 -8.33 -10.48
CA GLN A 285 -13.22 -7.97 -11.92
C GLN A 285 -14.69 -7.73 -12.29
N PHE A 286 -15.00 -6.50 -12.68
CA PHE A 286 -16.35 -6.12 -13.02
C PHE A 286 -16.82 -6.84 -14.29
N THR A 287 -18.02 -7.37 -14.23
CA THR A 287 -18.71 -8.07 -15.32
C THR A 287 -19.78 -7.19 -15.95
N ALA A 288 -20.37 -7.62 -17.06
CA ALA A 288 -21.49 -6.92 -17.68
C ALA A 288 -22.72 -6.83 -16.73
N GLU A 289 -22.94 -7.85 -15.90
CA GLU A 289 -24.00 -7.85 -14.88
C GLU A 289 -23.75 -6.81 -13.80
N ASP A 290 -22.48 -6.64 -13.38
CA ASP A 290 -22.10 -5.61 -12.42
C ASP A 290 -22.32 -4.21 -13.01
N VAL A 291 -22.02 -4.01 -14.29
CA VAL A 291 -22.26 -2.74 -14.99
C VAL A 291 -23.75 -2.41 -15.04
N GLU A 292 -24.60 -3.39 -15.33
CA GLU A 292 -26.06 -3.21 -15.29
C GLU A 292 -26.54 -2.85 -13.88
N GLN A 293 -26.01 -3.53 -12.86
CA GLN A 293 -26.31 -3.23 -11.45
C GLN A 293 -25.87 -1.80 -11.07
N ILE A 294 -24.67 -1.36 -11.48
CA ILE A 294 -24.16 -0.01 -11.23
C ILE A 294 -25.11 1.02 -11.87
N ASN A 295 -25.42 0.85 -13.15
CA ASN A 295 -26.29 1.77 -13.90
C ASN A 295 -27.69 1.86 -13.30
N SER A 296 -28.33 0.70 -13.03
CA SER A 296 -29.69 0.63 -12.50
C SER A 296 -29.78 1.20 -11.09
N THR A 297 -28.82 0.85 -10.21
CA THR A 297 -28.76 1.40 -8.85
C THR A 297 -28.60 2.90 -8.87
N PHE A 298 -27.67 3.41 -9.70
CA PHE A 298 -27.44 4.84 -9.80
C PHE A 298 -28.64 5.57 -10.39
N ALA A 299 -29.26 5.05 -11.45
CA ALA A 299 -30.45 5.63 -12.08
C ALA A 299 -31.61 5.81 -11.08
N ALA A 300 -31.83 4.84 -10.20
CA ALA A 300 -32.90 4.85 -9.19
C ALA A 300 -32.66 5.87 -8.05
N MET A 301 -31.45 6.41 -7.90
CA MET A 301 -31.15 7.36 -6.82
C MET A 301 -31.70 8.77 -7.12
N PRO A 302 -32.25 9.47 -6.11
CA PRO A 302 -32.73 10.85 -6.28
C PRO A 302 -31.58 11.85 -6.45
N LYS A 303 -31.80 12.88 -7.27
CA LYS A 303 -30.84 13.99 -7.46
C LYS A 303 -30.84 14.95 -6.26
N PRO A 304 -29.74 15.65 -5.93
CA PRO A 304 -28.41 15.47 -6.54
C PRO A 304 -27.76 14.16 -6.11
N LYS A 305 -27.04 13.50 -7.02
CA LYS A 305 -26.42 12.19 -6.79
C LYS A 305 -25.03 12.12 -7.42
N VAL A 306 -24.13 11.32 -6.82
CA VAL A 306 -22.76 11.11 -7.26
C VAL A 306 -22.30 9.69 -6.93
N ILE A 307 -21.43 9.12 -7.77
CA ILE A 307 -20.73 7.88 -7.48
C ILE A 307 -19.33 8.23 -7.01
N ILE A 308 -18.94 7.70 -5.86
CA ILE A 308 -17.57 7.82 -5.35
C ILE A 308 -16.95 6.42 -5.28
N THR A 309 -15.77 6.28 -5.88
CA THR A 309 -15.02 5.03 -5.89
C THR A 309 -13.57 5.24 -5.42
N THR A 310 -12.82 4.16 -5.22
CA THR A 310 -11.40 4.23 -4.88
C THR A 310 -10.54 4.42 -6.12
N GLU A 311 -9.29 4.94 -5.98
CA GLU A 311 -8.35 5.02 -7.11
C GLU A 311 -8.06 3.62 -7.69
N LYS A 312 -8.00 2.58 -6.83
CA LYS A 312 -7.79 1.19 -7.25
C LYS A 312 -8.93 0.65 -8.12
N ASP A 313 -10.18 0.95 -7.74
CA ASP A 313 -11.35 0.51 -8.51
C ASP A 313 -11.55 1.38 -9.76
N ALA A 314 -11.21 2.66 -9.69
CA ALA A 314 -11.26 3.58 -10.82
C ALA A 314 -10.48 3.07 -12.03
N THR A 315 -9.25 2.57 -11.82
CA THR A 315 -8.42 2.00 -12.90
C THR A 315 -9.06 0.81 -13.62
N ARG A 316 -9.97 0.08 -12.94
CA ARG A 316 -10.74 -1.01 -13.54
C ARG A 316 -11.98 -0.49 -14.24
N LEU A 317 -12.64 0.51 -13.64
CA LEU A 317 -13.89 1.09 -14.15
C LEU A 317 -13.66 1.93 -15.41
N GLU A 318 -12.50 2.58 -15.56
CA GLU A 318 -12.13 3.37 -16.75
C GLU A 318 -12.11 2.55 -18.04
N HIS A 319 -11.89 1.22 -17.93
CA HIS A 319 -11.79 0.31 -19.07
C HIS A 319 -13.05 -0.57 -19.25
N LEU A 320 -14.14 -0.24 -18.55
CA LEU A 320 -15.40 -0.98 -18.66
C LEU A 320 -16.31 -0.41 -19.74
N ASP A 321 -16.76 -1.29 -20.63
CA ASP A 321 -17.82 -0.98 -21.57
C ASP A 321 -19.20 -1.06 -20.92
N GLY A 322 -20.16 -0.30 -21.45
CA GLY A 322 -21.57 -0.39 -21.04
C GLY A 322 -22.00 0.53 -19.89
N LEU A 323 -21.11 1.33 -19.31
CA LEU A 323 -21.51 2.39 -18.37
C LEU A 323 -22.37 3.43 -19.08
N SER A 324 -23.51 3.81 -18.49
CA SER A 324 -24.39 4.84 -19.05
C SER A 324 -23.73 6.22 -19.01
N GLU A 325 -24.13 7.13 -19.89
CA GLU A 325 -23.61 8.49 -19.92
C GLU A 325 -23.90 9.25 -18.61
N GLU A 326 -25.04 8.98 -17.96
CA GLU A 326 -25.34 9.51 -16.63
C GLU A 326 -24.34 9.00 -15.57
N THR A 327 -23.99 7.72 -15.62
CA THR A 327 -23.00 7.11 -14.73
C THR A 327 -21.62 7.71 -14.98
N LYS A 328 -21.16 7.76 -16.25
CA LYS A 328 -19.85 8.31 -16.62
C LYS A 328 -19.67 9.77 -16.21
N SER A 329 -20.72 10.58 -16.34
CA SER A 329 -20.67 11.99 -15.99
C SER A 329 -20.68 12.28 -14.49
N ASN A 330 -20.97 11.28 -13.64
CA ASN A 330 -21.13 11.46 -12.20
C ASN A 330 -20.27 10.52 -11.36
N ILE A 331 -19.30 9.83 -11.96
CA ILE A 331 -18.41 8.92 -11.25
C ILE A 331 -17.04 9.53 -11.01
N TYR A 332 -16.60 9.50 -9.74
CA TYR A 332 -15.36 10.12 -9.29
C TYR A 332 -14.55 9.15 -8.46
N ALA A 333 -13.24 9.10 -8.72
CA ALA A 333 -12.28 8.51 -7.81
C ALA A 333 -12.02 9.44 -6.63
N LEU A 334 -11.86 8.88 -5.44
CA LEU A 334 -11.45 9.60 -4.24
C LEU A 334 -9.99 9.28 -3.91
N PRO A 335 -9.04 10.15 -4.31
CA PRO A 335 -7.63 9.93 -4.05
C PRO A 335 -7.32 10.04 -2.56
N ILE A 336 -6.49 9.12 -2.09
CA ILE A 336 -6.04 9.04 -0.70
C ILE A 336 -4.59 9.52 -0.61
N ARG A 337 -4.29 10.33 0.40
CA ARG A 337 -2.93 10.69 0.79
C ARG A 337 -2.64 10.29 2.24
N ILE A 338 -1.39 9.95 2.48
CA ILE A 338 -0.88 9.74 3.82
C ILE A 338 -0.56 11.10 4.46
N GLN A 339 -0.95 11.24 5.71
CA GLN A 339 -0.53 12.34 6.56
C GLN A 339 0.12 11.79 7.82
N PHE A 340 1.34 12.21 8.08
CA PHE A 340 2.00 11.91 9.34
C PHE A 340 1.37 12.70 10.49
N MET A 341 1.31 12.08 11.65
CA MET A 341 0.83 12.68 12.88
C MET A 341 2.01 13.08 13.78
N LEU A 342 1.74 13.89 14.81
CA LEU A 342 2.74 14.32 15.79
C LEU A 342 3.96 15.05 15.19
N GLY A 343 3.85 15.61 14.00
CA GLY A 343 4.96 16.31 13.35
C GLY A 343 6.09 15.40 12.85
N GLY A 344 5.91 14.09 12.79
CA GLY A 344 6.95 13.13 12.39
C GLY A 344 7.29 13.11 10.91
N GLU A 345 6.61 13.91 10.07
CA GLU A 345 6.81 13.90 8.62
C GLU A 345 8.20 14.34 8.21
N GLU A 346 8.69 15.44 8.76
CA GLU A 346 10.00 15.99 8.41
C GLU A 346 11.14 15.04 8.81
N GLU A 347 11.08 14.46 10.00
CA GLU A 347 12.07 13.48 10.48
C GLU A 347 12.09 12.23 9.58
N PHE A 348 10.93 11.67 9.27
CA PHE A 348 10.80 10.55 8.36
C PHE A 348 11.36 10.88 6.97
N ASN A 349 10.96 12.01 6.39
CA ASN A 349 11.40 12.45 5.06
C ASN A 349 12.92 12.65 4.99
N ASN A 350 13.48 13.31 5.99
CA ASN A 350 14.92 13.54 6.07
C ASN A 350 15.70 12.23 6.18
N LYS A 351 15.19 11.25 6.93
CA LYS A 351 15.81 9.93 7.05
C LYS A 351 15.82 9.20 5.70
N ILE A 352 14.68 9.16 5.03
CA ILE A 352 14.55 8.48 3.73
C ILE A 352 15.45 9.15 2.67
N ILE A 353 15.35 10.47 2.52
CA ILE A 353 16.16 11.22 1.53
C ILE A 353 17.65 11.08 1.83
N SER A 354 18.06 11.20 3.09
CA SER A 354 19.46 11.08 3.48
C SER A 354 20.01 9.69 3.21
N TYR A 355 19.21 8.64 3.48
CA TYR A 355 19.58 7.26 3.18
C TYR A 355 19.79 7.06 1.66
N VAL A 356 18.85 7.49 0.83
CA VAL A 356 18.98 7.38 -0.64
C VAL A 356 20.17 8.17 -1.14
N ARG A 357 20.32 9.44 -0.74
CA ARG A 357 21.43 10.31 -1.16
C ARG A 357 22.80 9.74 -0.79
N LYS A 358 22.94 9.17 0.39
CA LYS A 358 24.21 8.60 0.88
C LYS A 358 24.61 7.33 0.14
N ASN A 359 23.64 6.55 -0.32
CA ASN A 359 23.88 5.22 -0.86
C ASN A 359 23.59 5.12 -2.38
N SER A 360 23.08 6.18 -3.04
CA SER A 360 22.87 6.17 -4.49
C SER A 360 24.20 6.09 -5.23
N ARG A 361 24.20 5.44 -6.40
CA ARG A 361 25.39 5.30 -7.26
C ARG A 361 26.00 6.65 -7.69
N ASN A 362 25.18 7.68 -7.71
CA ASN A 362 25.60 9.07 -8.03
C ASN A 362 26.10 9.85 -6.81
N SER A 363 26.21 9.23 -5.64
CA SER A 363 26.75 9.93 -4.47
C SER A 363 28.23 10.30 -4.68
N ILE A 364 28.64 11.48 -4.23
CA ILE A 364 30.03 11.99 -4.32
C ILE A 364 31.02 10.98 -3.68
N LEU A 365 30.60 10.23 -2.69
CA LEU A 365 31.42 9.22 -2.00
C LEU A 365 31.67 7.98 -2.85
N VAL A 366 30.72 7.57 -3.70
CA VAL A 366 30.91 6.46 -4.64
C VAL A 366 31.83 6.87 -5.78
N LYS A 367 31.72 8.11 -6.28
CA LYS A 367 32.64 8.64 -7.28
C LYS A 367 34.10 8.65 -6.75
N ARG A 368 34.33 9.14 -5.51
CA ARG A 368 35.68 9.15 -4.91
C ARG A 368 36.26 7.75 -4.68
N LYS A 369 35.41 6.75 -4.42
CA LYS A 369 35.86 5.37 -4.22
C LYS A 369 36.27 4.67 -5.52
N ASN A 370 35.67 5.06 -6.64
CA ASN A 370 36.03 4.57 -7.98
C ASN A 370 37.29 5.30 -8.52
N ASP A 371 37.46 6.58 -8.22
CA ASP A 371 38.66 7.38 -8.62
C ASP A 371 39.91 6.89 -7.89
N HIS A 372 39.82 6.23 -6.75
CA HIS A 372 40.94 5.62 -6.03
C HIS A 372 41.22 4.14 -6.44
N LYS A 373 40.44 3.59 -7.37
CA LYS A 373 40.64 2.22 -7.90
C LYS A 373 41.05 2.18 -9.37
N ALA A 374 41.18 3.33 -10.00
CA ALA A 374 41.77 3.57 -11.33
C ALA A 374 43.19 4.15 -11.15
#